data_d71f59b444fd20eaea89bb8a2e1a342d
#
_entry.id   d71f59b444fd20eaea89bb8a2e1a342d
#
_cell.length_a   1.000
_cell.length_b   1.000
_cell.length_c   1.000
_cell.angle_alpha   90.00
_cell.angle_beta   90.00
_cell.angle_gamma   90.00
#
_symmetry.space_group_name_H-M   'P 1'
#
loop_
_entity.id
_entity.type
_entity.pdbx_description
1 polymer ?
#
loop_
_entity_poly.entity_id
_entity_poly.type
_entity_poly.pdbx_seq_one_letter_code
_entity_poly.pdbx_strand_id
1 'polypeptide(L)'
;MSKGLAPPSAANELANQRLVLALGWAGVVPMVGCVIMIEMPLATTLLKTYSLAIIAFLSGSWWSTALMKRDLSRWHLSQTLLASNAIVIVGVSVVIFMDDRSLLVLGVLFGCLLWGERYYSVFSKQPKYYRRMRTGVTCAVIVFHFIAFGLSL
;
A
#
# COMPACT_ATOMS: atom_id res chain seq x y z
N MET A 1 -3.55 10.27 37.51
CA MET A 1 -4.72 9.37 37.48
C MET A 1 -5.06 9.05 36.04
N SER A 2 -4.54 7.92 35.52
CA SER A 2 -4.87 7.43 34.20
C SER A 2 -6.24 6.77 34.27
N LYS A 3 -7.29 7.38 33.70
CA LYS A 3 -8.56 6.71 33.46
C LYS A 3 -8.30 5.58 32.47
N GLY A 4 -8.23 4.34 32.97
CA GLY A 4 -8.19 3.16 32.13
C GLY A 4 -9.44 3.15 31.25
N LEU A 5 -9.25 3.38 29.95
CA LEU A 5 -10.30 3.17 28.96
C LEU A 5 -10.73 1.71 29.08
N ALA A 6 -12.04 1.49 29.30
CA ALA A 6 -12.60 0.15 29.26
C ALA A 6 -12.27 -0.51 27.91
N PRO A 7 -11.98 -1.83 27.89
CA PRO A 7 -11.70 -2.52 26.63
C PRO A 7 -12.91 -2.39 25.70
N PRO A 8 -12.67 -2.21 24.37
CA PRO A 8 -13.75 -2.08 23.40
C PRO A 8 -14.65 -3.34 23.45
N SER A 9 -15.94 -3.15 23.31
CA SER A 9 -16.88 -4.28 23.25
C SER A 9 -16.61 -5.12 21.99
N ALA A 10 -16.87 -6.43 22.02
CA ALA A 10 -16.70 -7.33 20.88
C ALA A 10 -17.44 -6.83 19.62
N ALA A 11 -18.58 -6.16 19.80
CA ALA A 11 -19.32 -5.54 18.70
C ALA A 11 -18.55 -4.39 18.05
N ASN A 12 -17.86 -3.55 18.82
CA ASN A 12 -17.04 -2.47 18.31
C ASN A 12 -15.80 -3.00 17.58
N GLU A 13 -15.19 -4.08 18.06
CA GLU A 13 -14.06 -4.71 17.36
C GLU A 13 -14.47 -5.25 15.99
N LEU A 14 -15.62 -5.93 15.90
CA LEU A 14 -16.15 -6.44 14.63
C LEU A 14 -16.52 -5.29 13.66
N ALA A 15 -17.11 -4.22 14.16
CA ALA A 15 -17.42 -3.03 13.36
C ALA A 15 -16.15 -2.40 12.80
N ASN A 16 -15.11 -2.24 13.61
CA ASN A 16 -13.81 -1.71 13.20
C ASN A 16 -13.12 -2.61 12.15
N GLN A 17 -13.18 -3.93 12.31
CA GLN A 17 -12.63 -4.86 11.32
C GLN A 17 -13.35 -4.73 9.97
N ARG A 18 -14.69 -4.67 9.96
CA ARG A 18 -15.48 -4.50 8.73
C ARG A 18 -15.16 -3.18 8.04
N LEU A 19 -15.02 -2.10 8.81
CA LEU A 19 -14.64 -0.79 8.27
C LEU A 19 -13.25 -0.83 7.60
N VAL A 20 -12.27 -1.42 8.25
CA VAL A 20 -10.90 -1.55 7.71
C VAL A 20 -10.91 -2.38 6.42
N LEU A 21 -11.67 -3.49 6.39
CA LEU A 21 -11.81 -4.32 5.20
C LEU A 21 -12.48 -3.55 4.05
N ALA A 22 -13.58 -2.84 4.34
CA ALA A 22 -14.31 -2.06 3.35
C ALA A 22 -13.45 -0.94 2.75
N LEU A 23 -12.75 -0.17 3.60
CA LEU A 23 -11.86 0.90 3.15
C LEU A 23 -10.66 0.37 2.34
N GLY A 24 -10.10 -0.78 2.75
CA GLY A 24 -9.01 -1.42 2.01
C GLY A 24 -9.42 -1.79 0.59
N TRP A 25 -10.59 -2.41 0.40
CA TRP A 25 -11.10 -2.75 -0.92
C TRP A 25 -11.64 -1.56 -1.69
N ALA A 26 -12.21 -0.55 -1.03
CA ALA A 26 -12.66 0.69 -1.67
C ALA A 26 -11.50 1.42 -2.38
N GLY A 27 -10.28 1.29 -1.86
CA GLY A 27 -9.08 1.85 -2.50
C GLY A 27 -8.77 1.24 -3.89
N VAL A 28 -9.34 0.09 -4.23
CA VAL A 28 -9.15 -0.54 -5.55
C VAL A 28 -10.15 0.01 -6.58
N VAL A 29 -11.30 0.53 -6.15
CA VAL A 29 -12.38 0.99 -7.04
C VAL A 29 -11.93 2.06 -8.07
N PRO A 30 -11.19 3.12 -7.68
CA PRO A 30 -10.68 4.08 -8.66
C PRO A 30 -9.76 3.47 -9.71
N MET A 31 -8.95 2.47 -9.33
CA MET A 31 -8.07 1.77 -10.27
C MET A 31 -8.87 0.98 -11.30
N VAL A 32 -9.92 0.28 -10.88
CA VAL A 32 -10.83 -0.42 -11.79
C VAL A 32 -11.42 0.54 -12.80
N GLY A 33 -11.90 1.72 -12.33
CA GLY A 33 -12.41 2.77 -13.21
C GLY A 33 -11.38 3.23 -14.25
N CYS A 34 -10.13 3.45 -13.84
CA CYS A 34 -9.06 3.84 -14.75
C CYS A 34 -8.74 2.74 -15.78
N VAL A 35 -8.74 1.47 -15.38
CA VAL A 35 -8.47 0.34 -16.30
C VAL A 35 -9.58 0.18 -17.32
N ILE A 36 -10.86 0.35 -16.93
CA ILE A 36 -12.00 0.31 -17.86
C ILE A 36 -11.91 1.44 -18.89
N MET A 37 -11.41 2.61 -18.49
CA MET A 37 -11.30 3.81 -19.33
C MET A 37 -9.89 4.01 -19.90
N ILE A 38 -9.07 2.96 -19.99
CA ILE A 38 -7.63 3.05 -20.30
C ILE A 38 -7.33 3.69 -21.65
N GLU A 39 -8.24 3.61 -22.61
CA GLU A 39 -8.14 4.26 -23.93
C GLU A 39 -8.13 5.79 -23.85
N MET A 40 -8.59 6.35 -22.72
CA MET A 40 -8.54 7.79 -22.49
C MET A 40 -7.16 8.19 -21.95
N PRO A 41 -6.45 9.15 -22.56
CA PRO A 41 -5.12 9.56 -22.09
C PRO A 41 -5.09 9.98 -20.62
N LEU A 42 -6.18 10.56 -20.14
CA LEU A 42 -6.34 10.97 -18.74
C LEU A 42 -6.38 9.77 -17.78
N ALA A 43 -6.95 8.63 -18.21
CA ALA A 43 -7.11 7.46 -17.35
C ALA A 43 -5.76 6.86 -16.96
N THR A 44 -4.81 6.77 -17.89
CA THR A 44 -3.44 6.31 -17.62
C THR A 44 -2.73 7.25 -16.64
N THR A 45 -2.84 8.55 -16.84
CA THR A 45 -2.26 9.55 -15.92
C THR A 45 -2.87 9.47 -14.52
N LEU A 46 -4.19 9.33 -14.44
CA LEU A 46 -4.88 9.16 -13.16
C LEU A 46 -4.45 7.86 -12.46
N LEU A 47 -4.33 6.75 -13.20
CA LEU A 47 -3.88 5.47 -12.64
C LEU A 47 -2.47 5.58 -12.08
N LYS A 48 -1.52 6.16 -12.82
CA LYS A 48 -0.13 6.40 -12.37
C LYS A 48 -0.09 7.27 -11.12
N THR A 49 -0.80 8.40 -11.13
CA THR A 49 -0.82 9.36 -10.01
C THR A 49 -1.48 8.76 -8.77
N TYR A 50 -2.61 8.08 -8.93
CA TYR A 50 -3.32 7.42 -7.84
C TYR A 50 -2.48 6.29 -7.22
N SER A 51 -1.81 5.50 -8.05
CA SER A 51 -0.90 4.44 -7.61
C SER A 51 0.27 5.01 -6.80
N LEU A 52 0.86 6.11 -7.27
CA LEU A 52 1.93 6.79 -6.55
C LEU A 52 1.45 7.33 -5.19
N ALA A 53 0.25 7.90 -5.14
CA ALA A 53 -0.35 8.38 -3.88
C ALA A 53 -0.54 7.22 -2.87
N ILE A 54 -1.00 6.05 -3.33
CA ILE A 54 -1.14 4.86 -2.48
C ILE A 54 0.24 4.36 -2.02
N ILE A 55 1.23 4.29 -2.90
CA ILE A 55 2.60 3.90 -2.54
C ILE A 55 3.16 4.84 -1.47
N ALA A 56 2.97 6.15 -1.62
CA ALA A 56 3.41 7.14 -0.64
C ALA A 56 2.69 6.96 0.71
N PHE A 57 1.38 6.75 0.69
CA PHE A 57 0.59 6.48 1.90
C PHE A 57 1.07 5.22 2.64
N LEU A 58 1.29 4.13 1.91
CA LEU A 58 1.75 2.87 2.49
C LEU A 58 3.17 2.97 3.03
N SER A 59 4.06 3.62 2.31
CA SER A 59 5.43 3.89 2.77
C SER A 59 5.44 4.79 4.00
N GLY A 60 4.56 5.80 4.06
CA GLY A 60 4.36 6.63 5.25
C GLY A 60 3.86 5.84 6.46
N SER A 61 3.01 4.82 6.25
CA SER A 61 2.57 3.92 7.33
C SER A 61 3.71 3.08 7.92
N TRP A 62 4.75 2.77 7.14
CA TRP A 62 5.95 2.11 7.63
C TRP A 62 6.71 2.98 8.62
N TRP A 63 6.78 4.29 8.37
CA TRP A 63 7.39 5.25 9.29
C TRP A 63 6.72 5.23 10.65
N SER A 64 5.40 5.43 10.69
CA SER A 64 4.67 5.45 11.95
C SER A 64 4.80 4.13 12.72
N THR A 65 4.69 2.99 12.01
CA THR A 65 4.83 1.68 12.61
C THR A 65 6.23 1.45 13.17
N ALA A 66 7.28 1.86 12.46
CA ALA A 66 8.66 1.73 12.89
C ALA A 66 8.98 2.61 14.13
N LEU A 67 8.52 3.87 14.12
CA LEU A 67 8.76 4.81 15.22
C LEU A 67 7.98 4.45 16.50
N MET A 68 6.81 3.83 16.39
CA MET A 68 6.01 3.40 17.55
C MET A 68 6.57 2.16 18.25
N LYS A 69 7.42 1.38 17.60
CA LYS A 69 8.04 0.19 18.20
C LYS A 69 9.35 0.54 18.89
N ARG A 70 9.30 0.69 20.21
CA ARG A 70 10.46 1.02 21.07
C ARG A 70 11.53 -0.08 21.17
N ASP A 71 11.17 -1.33 20.85
CA ASP A 71 12.04 -2.51 21.02
C ASP A 71 12.81 -2.88 19.73
N LEU A 72 12.80 -2.03 18.71
CA LEU A 72 13.54 -2.29 17.49
C LEU A 72 15.01 -1.95 17.65
N SER A 73 15.89 -2.84 17.19
CA SER A 73 17.29 -2.51 17.01
C SER A 73 17.43 -1.34 16.02
N ARG A 74 18.43 -0.49 16.21
CA ARG A 74 18.71 0.65 15.31
C ARG A 74 18.82 0.20 13.84
N TRP A 75 19.38 -0.99 13.62
CA TRP A 75 19.54 -1.56 12.27
C TRP A 75 18.20 -1.79 11.57
N HIS A 76 17.25 -2.49 12.22
CA HIS A 76 15.92 -2.75 11.66
C HIS A 76 15.11 -1.47 11.46
N LEU A 77 15.23 -0.52 12.38
CA LEU A 77 14.60 0.80 12.26
C LEU A 77 15.12 1.51 11.00
N SER A 78 16.45 1.66 10.89
CA SER A 78 17.07 2.37 9.76
C SER A 78 16.73 1.73 8.42
N GLN A 79 16.79 0.41 8.32
CA GLN A 79 16.42 -0.31 7.10
C GLN A 79 14.97 -0.05 6.69
N THR A 80 14.02 -0.11 7.62
CA THR A 80 12.61 0.14 7.33
C THR A 80 12.37 1.57 6.84
N LEU A 81 13.02 2.56 7.49
CA LEU A 81 12.90 3.96 7.11
C LEU A 81 13.54 4.27 5.76
N LEU A 82 14.74 3.74 5.50
CA LEU A 82 15.42 3.92 4.22
C LEU A 82 14.67 3.24 3.07
N ALA A 83 14.20 2.01 3.28
CA ALA A 83 13.44 1.28 2.26
C ALA A 83 12.13 2.00 1.90
N SER A 84 11.40 2.53 2.89
CA SER A 84 10.16 3.26 2.64
C SER A 84 10.39 4.53 1.81
N ASN A 85 11.43 5.29 2.10
CA ASN A 85 11.79 6.48 1.32
C ASN A 85 12.26 6.11 -0.10
N ALA A 86 13.11 5.08 -0.23
CA ALA A 86 13.60 4.63 -1.53
C ALA A 86 12.46 4.22 -2.46
N ILE A 87 11.45 3.50 -1.94
CA ILE A 87 10.27 3.09 -2.72
C ILE A 87 9.50 4.31 -3.25
N VAL A 88 9.30 5.34 -2.44
CA VAL A 88 8.61 6.57 -2.88
C VAL A 88 9.43 7.33 -3.92
N ILE A 89 10.75 7.49 -3.68
CA ILE A 89 11.63 8.20 -4.63
C ILE A 89 11.66 7.48 -5.97
N VAL A 90 11.79 6.15 -5.97
CA VAL A 90 11.74 5.36 -7.21
C VAL A 90 10.38 5.51 -7.89
N GLY A 91 9.27 5.44 -7.13
CA GLY A 91 7.92 5.62 -7.68
C GLY A 91 7.73 6.97 -8.36
N VAL A 92 8.18 8.06 -7.72
CA VAL A 92 8.15 9.41 -8.30
C VAL A 92 8.98 9.48 -9.57
N SER A 93 10.23 9.00 -9.52
CA SER A 93 11.14 9.00 -10.67
C SER A 93 10.56 8.23 -11.86
N VAL A 94 9.96 7.07 -11.59
CA VAL A 94 9.34 6.23 -12.61
C VAL A 94 8.17 6.93 -13.30
N VAL A 95 7.32 7.61 -12.53
CA VAL A 95 6.17 8.34 -13.09
C VAL A 95 6.61 9.54 -13.93
N ILE A 96 7.72 10.20 -13.55
CA ILE A 96 8.24 11.39 -14.27
C ILE A 96 9.02 11.00 -15.54
N PHE A 97 9.85 9.96 -15.47
CA PHE A 97 10.83 9.66 -16.52
C PHE A 97 10.49 8.46 -17.41
N MET A 98 9.47 7.66 -17.03
CA MET A 98 9.05 6.49 -17.79
C MET A 98 7.62 6.66 -18.29
N ASP A 99 7.41 6.39 -19.57
CA ASP A 99 6.08 6.39 -20.20
C ASP A 99 5.19 5.25 -19.66
N ASP A 100 4.54 4.46 -20.51
CA ASP A 100 3.61 3.40 -20.08
C ASP A 100 4.30 2.25 -19.34
N ARG A 101 5.60 2.05 -19.52
CA ARG A 101 6.42 1.12 -18.72
C ARG A 101 6.41 1.44 -17.22
N SER A 102 6.07 2.67 -16.85
CA SER A 102 5.89 3.07 -15.45
C SER A 102 4.84 2.23 -14.74
N LEU A 103 3.79 1.76 -15.44
CA LEU A 103 2.75 0.90 -14.88
C LEU A 103 3.32 -0.42 -14.35
N LEU A 104 4.23 -1.05 -15.12
CA LEU A 104 4.89 -2.29 -14.66
C LEU A 104 5.71 -2.06 -13.40
N VAL A 105 6.50 -0.98 -13.38
CA VAL A 105 7.37 -0.69 -12.23
C VAL A 105 6.54 -0.36 -11.00
N LEU A 106 5.45 0.41 -11.14
CA LEU A 106 4.52 0.68 -10.03
C LEU A 106 3.92 -0.62 -9.48
N GLY A 107 3.51 -1.55 -10.35
CA GLY A 107 3.05 -2.88 -9.94
C GLY A 107 4.11 -3.65 -9.13
N VAL A 108 5.37 -3.62 -9.58
CA VAL A 108 6.50 -4.23 -8.85
C VAL A 108 6.72 -3.55 -7.50
N LEU A 109 6.63 -2.21 -7.40
CA LEU A 109 6.77 -1.48 -6.14
C LEU A 109 5.69 -1.87 -5.12
N PHE A 110 4.44 -2.12 -5.54
CA PHE A 110 3.41 -2.68 -4.68
C PHE A 110 3.80 -4.07 -4.15
N GLY A 111 4.38 -4.90 -5.00
CA GLY A 111 4.93 -6.20 -4.60
C GLY A 111 6.07 -6.07 -3.58
N CYS A 112 6.99 -5.14 -3.78
CA CYS A 112 8.08 -4.83 -2.85
C CYS A 112 7.56 -4.36 -1.49
N LEU A 113 6.52 -3.51 -1.46
CA LEU A 113 5.87 -3.09 -0.22
C LEU A 113 5.26 -4.29 0.52
N LEU A 114 4.51 -5.14 -0.19
CA LEU A 114 3.92 -6.33 0.43
C LEU A 114 4.99 -7.29 0.95
N TRP A 115 6.05 -7.50 0.17
CA TRP A 115 7.18 -8.34 0.56
C TRP A 115 7.89 -7.77 1.80
N GLY A 116 8.17 -6.47 1.83
CA GLY A 116 8.78 -5.80 2.98
C GLY A 116 7.92 -5.90 4.25
N GLU A 117 6.58 -5.76 4.13
CA GLU A 117 5.66 -5.99 5.27
C GLU A 117 5.72 -7.43 5.81
N ARG A 118 6.16 -8.40 5.01
CA ARG A 118 6.38 -9.79 5.44
C ARG A 118 7.77 -10.03 6.00
N TYR A 119 8.76 -9.37 5.42
CA TYR A 119 10.17 -9.55 5.76
C TYR A 119 10.55 -8.84 7.06
N TYR A 120 10.13 -7.58 7.23
CA TYR A 120 10.49 -6.81 8.40
C TYR A 120 9.68 -7.22 9.64
N SER A 121 10.38 -7.56 10.73
CA SER A 121 9.80 -7.92 12.03
C SER A 121 8.90 -6.83 12.64
N VAL A 122 9.06 -5.59 12.19
CA VAL A 122 8.23 -4.44 12.55
C VAL A 122 6.74 -4.76 12.35
N PHE A 123 6.38 -5.53 11.32
CA PHE A 123 4.98 -5.83 10.96
C PHE A 123 4.48 -7.18 11.50
N SER A 124 5.28 -7.89 12.30
CA SER A 124 4.94 -9.23 12.79
C SER A 124 3.65 -9.32 13.63
N LYS A 125 3.30 -8.24 14.33
CA LYS A 125 2.12 -8.17 15.23
C LYS A 125 0.83 -7.70 14.54
N GLN A 126 0.81 -7.58 13.21
CA GLN A 126 -0.41 -7.19 12.48
C GLN A 126 -1.50 -8.27 12.58
N PRO A 127 -2.79 -7.90 12.76
CA PRO A 127 -3.91 -8.83 12.81
C PRO A 127 -4.01 -9.70 11.54
N LYS A 128 -4.42 -10.96 11.70
CA LYS A 128 -4.54 -11.90 10.56
C LYS A 128 -5.49 -11.42 9.48
N TYR A 129 -6.63 -10.81 9.86
CA TYR A 129 -7.62 -10.29 8.91
C TYR A 129 -7.03 -9.15 8.05
N TYR A 130 -6.27 -8.23 8.66
CA TYR A 130 -5.61 -7.15 7.97
C TYR A 130 -4.57 -7.68 6.96
N ARG A 131 -3.75 -8.65 7.39
CA ARG A 131 -2.74 -9.27 6.51
C ARG A 131 -3.36 -9.96 5.30
N ARG A 132 -4.51 -10.64 5.47
CA ARG A 132 -5.24 -11.28 4.35
C ARG A 132 -5.79 -10.24 3.38
N MET A 133 -6.48 -9.23 3.89
CA MET A 133 -7.00 -8.11 3.10
C MET A 133 -5.87 -7.44 2.32
N ARG A 134 -4.78 -7.09 3.01
CA ARG A 134 -3.62 -6.42 2.43
C ARG A 134 -3.01 -7.21 1.27
N THR A 135 -2.89 -8.54 1.43
CA THR A 135 -2.41 -9.41 0.35
C THR A 135 -3.38 -9.41 -0.83
N GLY A 136 -4.67 -9.62 -0.58
CA GLY A 136 -5.69 -9.65 -1.64
C GLY A 136 -5.75 -8.34 -2.43
N VAL A 137 -5.80 -7.20 -1.73
CA VAL A 137 -5.80 -5.86 -2.36
C VAL A 137 -4.52 -5.64 -3.19
N THR A 138 -3.35 -5.97 -2.64
CA THR A 138 -2.09 -5.77 -3.37
C THR A 138 -1.99 -6.67 -4.59
N CYS A 139 -2.42 -7.93 -4.52
CA CYS A 139 -2.46 -8.81 -5.69
C CYS A 139 -3.41 -8.26 -6.77
N ALA A 140 -4.59 -7.77 -6.39
CA ALA A 140 -5.52 -7.15 -7.33
C ALA A 140 -4.90 -5.92 -8.01
N VAL A 141 -4.27 -5.04 -7.23
CA VAL A 141 -3.58 -3.85 -7.74
C VAL A 141 -2.48 -4.22 -8.73
N ILE A 142 -1.65 -5.21 -8.42
CA ILE A 142 -0.59 -5.70 -9.34
C ILE A 142 -1.21 -6.19 -10.64
N VAL A 143 -2.27 -7.01 -10.57
CA VAL A 143 -2.96 -7.53 -11.76
C VAL A 143 -3.51 -6.38 -12.62
N PHE A 144 -4.13 -5.37 -12.00
CA PHE A 144 -4.63 -4.21 -12.75
C PHE A 144 -3.52 -3.41 -13.44
N HIS A 145 -2.34 -3.28 -12.84
CA HIS A 145 -1.19 -2.65 -13.48
C HIS A 145 -0.70 -3.43 -14.70
N PHE A 146 -0.65 -4.76 -14.62
CA PHE A 146 -0.28 -5.61 -15.77
C PHE A 146 -1.33 -5.55 -16.88
N ILE A 147 -2.62 -5.56 -16.53
CA ILE A 147 -3.70 -5.41 -17.52
C ILE A 147 -3.61 -4.03 -18.18
N ALA A 148 -3.48 -2.96 -17.40
CA ALA A 148 -3.37 -1.60 -17.92
C ALA A 148 -2.17 -1.44 -18.86
N PHE A 149 -1.02 -2.01 -18.50
CA PHE A 149 0.16 -2.02 -19.38
C PHE A 149 -0.10 -2.78 -20.67
N GLY A 150 -0.70 -3.98 -20.61
CA GLY A 150 -1.01 -4.75 -21.80
C GLY A 150 -2.02 -4.08 -22.75
N LEU A 151 -2.92 -3.24 -22.20
CA LEU A 151 -3.88 -2.48 -22.99
C LEU A 151 -3.31 -1.16 -23.53
N SER A 152 -2.18 -0.67 -22.99
CA SER A 152 -1.51 0.55 -23.44
C SER A 152 -0.45 0.33 -24.52
N LEU A 153 -0.19 -0.94 -24.90
CA LEU A 153 0.71 -1.33 -26.01
C LEU A 153 0.04 -1.26 -27.36
#